data_67d372208200e9f67ece3777d61f6185
#
_entry.id   67d372208200e9f67ece3777d61f6185
#
_cell.length_a   1.000
_cell.length_b   1.000
_cell.length_c   1.000
_cell.angle_alpha   90.00
_cell.angle_beta   90.00
_cell.angle_gamma   90.00
#
_symmetry.space_group_name_H-M   'P 1'
#
loop_
_entity.id
_entity.type
_entity.pdbx_description
1 polymer ?
#
loop_
_entity_poly.entity_id
_entity_poly.type
_entity_poly.pdbx_seq_one_letter_code
_entity_poly.pdbx_strand_id
1 'polypeptide(L)'
;MQKTCGFIIIIVYNGFKEVIMQDIKESRKIINEVDEQMARLFEKRMQACEQIALYKKQNGLSVRDSEREEQVVTNNAKLIESPALVPYYKDFIRATMDVSCKYQSSLMRKMRVAYCGTEGAFAHIAAKKMYPDSEYVAFSNFQDAYEATESGDCDCSVLPLENSYAGEVGEVMDLIFSGALHINQVIDVAVVHNLIAKDGVSIEDIKTVVSHPQALAQCEEYIKSHGFETRVYSNTALAAKYVAEAQDSAVAAIASDETARIFGLTVLDSHINDNHNNTTRFAAFSRAENIPVSMGRREDENFILAFTVQNESGALASALNIIGAHNFNMRTLRSRPMKDLQWNYYFYIEAEGNVRTENGKDMLQELSALCAKLKLVGSYFADNVR
;
A
#
# COMPACT_ATOMS: atom_id res chain seq x y z
N MET A 1 -66.47 26.61 9.77
CA MET A 1 -65.56 26.16 10.89
C MET A 1 -64.57 25.03 10.54
N GLN A 2 -64.19 24.80 9.28
CA GLN A 2 -63.29 23.71 8.87
C GLN A 2 -61.91 24.14 8.30
N LYS A 3 -61.60 25.43 8.21
CA LYS A 3 -60.32 25.93 7.70
C LYS A 3 -59.28 26.28 8.76
N THR A 4 -59.67 26.38 10.04
CA THR A 4 -58.77 26.79 11.13
C THR A 4 -58.00 25.61 11.75
N CYS A 5 -58.51 24.37 11.65
CA CYS A 5 -57.90 23.21 12.28
C CYS A 5 -56.65 22.70 11.52
N GLY A 6 -56.62 22.84 10.17
CA GLY A 6 -55.48 22.40 9.35
C GLY A 6 -54.23 23.29 9.51
N PHE A 7 -54.40 24.58 9.76
CA PHE A 7 -53.29 25.51 9.93
C PHE A 7 -52.57 25.34 11.28
N ILE A 8 -53.31 25.02 12.34
CA ILE A 8 -52.75 24.78 13.67
C ILE A 8 -51.94 23.48 13.69
N ILE A 9 -52.38 22.41 13.02
CA ILE A 9 -51.65 21.13 12.94
C ILE A 9 -50.36 21.28 12.16
N ILE A 10 -50.31 22.06 11.07
CA ILE A 10 -49.11 22.31 10.28
C ILE A 10 -48.10 23.17 11.04
N ILE A 11 -48.54 24.16 11.82
CA ILE A 11 -47.65 25.01 12.62
C ILE A 11 -47.06 24.20 13.79
N VAL A 12 -47.84 23.35 14.47
CA VAL A 12 -47.35 22.47 15.52
C VAL A 12 -46.40 21.43 14.98
N TYR A 13 -46.66 20.83 13.82
CA TYR A 13 -45.77 19.84 13.19
C TYR A 13 -44.43 20.45 12.73
N ASN A 14 -44.44 21.65 12.15
CA ASN A 14 -43.23 22.37 11.77
C ASN A 14 -42.46 22.86 12.99
N GLY A 15 -43.10 23.36 14.04
CA GLY A 15 -42.45 23.70 15.29
C GLY A 15 -41.80 22.51 15.99
N PHE A 16 -42.46 21.34 16.01
CA PHE A 16 -41.85 20.09 16.52
C PHE A 16 -40.64 19.62 15.71
N LYS A 17 -40.72 19.77 14.36
CA LYS A 17 -39.62 19.41 13.47
C LYS A 17 -38.40 20.33 13.63
N GLU A 18 -38.60 21.62 13.86
CA GLU A 18 -37.55 22.59 14.14
C GLU A 18 -36.89 22.34 15.51
N VAL A 19 -37.68 22.05 16.54
CA VAL A 19 -37.17 21.71 17.88
C VAL A 19 -36.35 20.42 17.84
N ILE A 20 -36.82 19.36 17.16
CA ILE A 20 -36.06 18.11 16.98
C ILE A 20 -34.78 18.35 16.18
N MET A 21 -34.80 19.17 15.13
CA MET A 21 -33.61 19.50 14.32
C MET A 21 -32.57 20.31 15.11
N GLN A 22 -33.02 21.19 16.01
CA GLN A 22 -32.14 21.96 16.88
C GLN A 22 -31.50 21.08 17.95
N ASP A 23 -32.25 20.14 18.52
CA ASP A 23 -31.78 19.14 19.50
C ASP A 23 -30.74 18.17 18.88
N ILE A 24 -30.94 17.72 17.62
CA ILE A 24 -29.99 16.89 16.90
C ILE A 24 -28.68 17.64 16.62
N LYS A 25 -28.72 18.93 16.27
CA LYS A 25 -27.53 19.74 16.04
C LYS A 25 -26.71 19.91 17.31
N GLU A 26 -27.37 20.20 18.43
CA GLU A 26 -26.69 20.33 19.73
C GLU A 26 -26.11 19.00 20.18
N SER A 27 -26.84 17.90 20.03
CA SER A 27 -26.33 16.54 20.33
C SER A 27 -25.09 16.19 19.49
N ARG A 28 -25.08 16.54 18.19
CA ARG A 28 -23.90 16.34 17.32
C ARG A 28 -22.70 17.19 17.75
N LYS A 29 -22.94 18.41 18.23
CA LYS A 29 -21.89 19.28 18.73
C LYS A 29 -21.24 18.68 19.98
N ILE A 30 -22.04 18.18 20.92
CA ILE A 30 -21.55 17.48 22.11
C ILE A 30 -20.71 16.25 21.72
N ILE A 31 -21.19 15.44 20.75
CA ILE A 31 -20.44 14.27 20.25
C ILE A 31 -19.09 14.72 19.68
N ASN A 32 -19.05 15.76 18.85
CA ASN A 32 -17.78 16.25 18.27
C ASN A 32 -16.79 16.73 19.35
N GLU A 33 -17.28 17.43 20.38
CA GLU A 33 -16.45 17.88 21.50
C GLU A 33 -15.89 16.70 22.31
N VAL A 34 -16.68 15.64 22.51
CA VAL A 34 -16.24 14.40 23.15
C VAL A 34 -15.23 13.67 22.29
N ASP A 35 -15.47 13.55 20.99
CA ASP A 35 -14.57 12.87 20.05
C ASP A 35 -13.20 13.57 20.00
N GLU A 36 -13.15 14.92 20.04
CA GLU A 36 -11.92 15.68 20.12
C GLU A 36 -11.13 15.35 21.41
N GLN A 37 -11.81 15.27 22.54
CA GLN A 37 -11.19 14.87 23.82
C GLN A 37 -10.69 13.43 23.77
N MET A 38 -11.49 12.52 23.20
CA MET A 38 -11.10 11.12 23.02
C MET A 38 -9.86 10.98 22.16
N ALA A 39 -9.71 11.76 21.08
CA ALA A 39 -8.51 11.73 20.24
C ALA A 39 -7.25 12.11 21.03
N ARG A 40 -7.30 13.17 21.81
CA ARG A 40 -6.18 13.59 22.68
C ARG A 40 -5.85 12.55 23.77
N LEU A 41 -6.87 11.96 24.37
CA LEU A 41 -6.69 10.90 25.37
C LEU A 41 -6.15 9.61 24.77
N PHE A 42 -6.57 9.28 23.53
CA PHE A 42 -6.03 8.15 22.78
C PHE A 42 -4.53 8.34 22.50
N GLU A 43 -4.11 9.51 22.02
CA GLU A 43 -2.69 9.80 21.79
C GLU A 43 -1.86 9.63 23.09
N LYS A 44 -2.32 10.21 24.19
CA LYS A 44 -1.67 10.07 25.50
C LYS A 44 -1.58 8.60 25.95
N ARG A 45 -2.63 7.82 25.66
CA ARG A 45 -2.66 6.39 25.96
C ARG A 45 -1.64 5.62 25.11
N MET A 46 -1.50 5.95 23.82
CA MET A 46 -0.52 5.31 22.93
C MET A 46 0.91 5.64 23.34
N GLN A 47 1.22 6.86 23.78
CA GLN A 47 2.52 7.21 24.33
C GLN A 47 2.88 6.35 25.57
N ALA A 48 1.91 6.10 26.45
CA ALA A 48 2.12 5.19 27.57
C ALA A 48 2.33 3.73 27.13
N CYS A 49 1.61 3.28 26.09
CA CYS A 49 1.78 1.96 25.48
C CYS A 49 3.16 1.76 24.87
N GLU A 50 3.75 2.80 24.30
CA GLU A 50 5.12 2.78 23.77
C GLU A 50 6.15 2.50 24.85
N GLN A 51 6.07 3.18 25.99
CA GLN A 51 6.95 2.93 27.13
C GLN A 51 6.81 1.50 27.67
N ILE A 52 5.57 0.99 27.75
CA ILE A 52 5.29 -0.38 28.15
C ILE A 52 5.90 -1.37 27.15
N ALA A 53 5.78 -1.12 25.84
CA ALA A 53 6.36 -1.97 24.80
C ALA A 53 7.88 -2.06 24.91
N LEU A 54 8.56 -0.92 25.10
CA LEU A 54 10.01 -0.87 25.32
C LEU A 54 10.43 -1.69 26.54
N TYR A 55 9.73 -1.52 27.67
CA TYR A 55 10.00 -2.30 28.88
C TYR A 55 9.80 -3.81 28.65
N LYS A 56 8.69 -4.22 28.02
CA LYS A 56 8.40 -5.62 27.71
C LYS A 56 9.45 -6.21 26.76
N LYS A 57 9.88 -5.46 25.74
CA LYS A 57 10.92 -5.88 24.80
C LYS A 57 12.25 -6.15 25.50
N GLN A 58 12.66 -5.25 26.41
CA GLN A 58 13.92 -5.39 27.17
C GLN A 58 13.89 -6.59 28.13
N ASN A 59 12.72 -6.95 28.67
CA ASN A 59 12.56 -8.00 29.65
C ASN A 59 12.01 -9.33 29.07
N GLY A 60 11.84 -9.45 27.75
CA GLY A 60 11.35 -10.65 27.09
C GLY A 60 9.89 -11.01 27.45
N LEU A 61 9.05 -10.02 27.81
CA LEU A 61 7.67 -10.22 28.24
C LEU A 61 6.72 -10.19 27.05
N SER A 62 5.62 -10.97 27.13
CA SER A 62 4.57 -10.96 26.11
C SER A 62 3.79 -9.64 26.10
N VAL A 63 3.24 -9.27 24.92
CA VAL A 63 2.39 -8.08 24.79
C VAL A 63 1.11 -8.23 25.59
N ARG A 64 0.43 -9.38 25.47
CA ARG A 64 -0.83 -9.64 26.16
C ARG A 64 -0.61 -10.09 27.60
N ASP A 65 -1.43 -9.53 28.48
CA ASP A 65 -1.56 -9.89 29.89
C ASP A 65 -3.06 -9.97 30.18
N SER A 66 -3.62 -11.18 30.02
CA SER A 66 -5.07 -11.42 30.12
C SER A 66 -5.63 -11.08 31.48
N GLU A 67 -4.86 -11.28 32.56
CA GLU A 67 -5.29 -10.95 33.90
C GLU A 67 -5.42 -9.43 34.08
N ARG A 68 -4.43 -8.70 33.63
CA ARG A 68 -4.44 -7.24 33.63
C ARG A 68 -5.56 -6.66 32.77
N GLU A 69 -5.78 -7.23 31.58
CA GLU A 69 -6.85 -6.81 30.66
C GLU A 69 -8.24 -6.93 31.35
N GLU A 70 -8.53 -8.05 31.99
CA GLU A 70 -9.82 -8.26 32.68
C GLU A 70 -9.96 -7.36 33.91
N GLN A 71 -8.88 -7.11 34.67
CA GLN A 71 -8.88 -6.13 35.75
C GLN A 71 -9.23 -4.71 35.25
N VAL A 72 -8.70 -4.30 34.12
CA VAL A 72 -8.99 -2.99 33.52
C VAL A 72 -10.45 -2.89 33.11
N VAL A 73 -11.00 -3.91 32.42
CA VAL A 73 -12.41 -3.96 32.04
C VAL A 73 -13.33 -3.85 33.26
N THR A 74 -13.04 -4.65 34.29
CA THR A 74 -13.88 -4.73 35.50
C THR A 74 -13.84 -3.43 36.30
N ASN A 75 -12.65 -2.85 36.48
CA ASN A 75 -12.49 -1.62 37.26
C ASN A 75 -13.09 -0.41 36.57
N ASN A 76 -12.86 -0.27 35.27
CA ASN A 76 -13.38 0.87 34.53
C ASN A 76 -14.89 0.80 34.32
N ALA A 77 -15.46 -0.41 34.20
CA ALA A 77 -16.92 -0.59 34.13
C ALA A 77 -17.66 -0.04 35.34
N LYS A 78 -17.01 0.01 36.53
CA LYS A 78 -17.58 0.59 37.75
C LYS A 78 -17.73 2.10 37.70
N LEU A 79 -17.05 2.78 36.78
CA LEU A 79 -17.13 4.23 36.59
C LEU A 79 -18.35 4.65 35.73
N ILE A 80 -19.06 3.69 35.15
CA ILE A 80 -20.24 3.91 34.33
C ILE A 80 -21.47 3.95 35.22
N GLU A 81 -22.09 5.11 35.34
CA GLU A 81 -23.25 5.33 36.20
C GLU A 81 -24.52 4.64 35.68
N SER A 82 -24.72 4.63 34.34
CA SER A 82 -25.90 3.98 33.74
C SER A 82 -25.67 2.47 33.56
N PRO A 83 -26.41 1.59 34.25
CA PRO A 83 -26.23 0.14 34.09
C PRO A 83 -26.47 -0.37 32.66
N ALA A 84 -27.34 0.30 31.90
CA ALA A 84 -27.66 -0.05 30.52
C ALA A 84 -26.48 0.17 29.58
N LEU A 85 -25.53 1.08 29.90
CA LEU A 85 -24.36 1.38 29.10
C LEU A 85 -23.14 0.50 29.42
N VAL A 86 -23.15 -0.20 30.55
CA VAL A 86 -22.01 -1.03 31.00
C VAL A 86 -21.60 -2.08 29.98
N PRO A 87 -22.49 -2.83 29.28
CA PRO A 87 -22.10 -3.81 28.29
C PRO A 87 -21.37 -3.13 27.10
N TYR A 88 -21.90 -2.04 26.57
CA TYR A 88 -21.32 -1.28 25.46
C TYR A 88 -19.95 -0.69 25.82
N TYR A 89 -19.79 -0.21 27.06
CA TYR A 89 -18.51 0.29 27.53
C TYR A 89 -17.45 -0.83 27.63
N LYS A 90 -17.84 -2.03 28.08
CA LYS A 90 -16.93 -3.19 28.11
C LYS A 90 -16.43 -3.55 26.71
N ASP A 91 -17.30 -3.49 25.70
CA ASP A 91 -16.91 -3.76 24.31
C ASP A 91 -15.96 -2.65 23.78
N PHE A 92 -16.28 -1.39 24.07
CA PHE A 92 -15.44 -0.24 23.70
C PHE A 92 -14.03 -0.34 24.31
N ILE A 93 -13.91 -0.63 25.61
CA ILE A 93 -12.60 -0.69 26.27
C ILE A 93 -11.77 -1.90 25.82
N ARG A 94 -12.42 -3.04 25.51
CA ARG A 94 -11.76 -4.21 24.92
C ARG A 94 -11.21 -3.87 23.54
N ALA A 95 -12.00 -3.26 22.68
CA ALA A 95 -11.53 -2.79 21.36
C ALA A 95 -10.34 -1.83 21.48
N THR A 96 -10.40 -0.90 22.44
CA THR A 96 -9.29 0.03 22.72
C THR A 96 -8.02 -0.70 23.18
N MET A 97 -8.15 -1.74 23.99
CA MET A 97 -7.01 -2.56 24.42
C MET A 97 -6.43 -3.38 23.25
N ASP A 98 -7.27 -3.96 22.39
CA ASP A 98 -6.81 -4.67 21.18
C ASP A 98 -6.01 -3.77 20.26
N VAL A 99 -6.45 -2.54 20.00
CA VAL A 99 -5.68 -1.53 19.25
C VAL A 99 -4.32 -1.27 19.90
N SER A 100 -4.29 -1.16 21.25
CA SER A 100 -3.03 -0.91 21.98
C SER A 100 -2.08 -2.10 21.96
N CYS A 101 -2.61 -3.33 22.02
CA CYS A 101 -1.80 -4.54 21.87
C CYS A 101 -1.22 -4.65 20.45
N LYS A 102 -1.99 -4.33 19.41
CA LYS A 102 -1.50 -4.27 18.02
C LYS A 102 -0.36 -3.25 17.89
N TYR A 103 -0.52 -2.05 18.47
CA TYR A 103 0.52 -1.03 18.47
C TYR A 103 1.79 -1.47 19.21
N GLN A 104 1.67 -2.00 20.43
CA GLN A 104 2.81 -2.54 21.18
C GLN A 104 3.52 -3.67 20.41
N SER A 105 2.76 -4.57 19.76
CA SER A 105 3.31 -5.67 18.97
C SER A 105 4.15 -5.14 17.79
N SER A 106 3.69 -4.09 17.12
CA SER A 106 4.45 -3.48 16.02
C SER A 106 5.78 -2.86 16.47
N LEU A 107 5.85 -2.32 17.70
CA LEU A 107 7.08 -1.77 18.28
C LEU A 107 8.06 -2.85 18.78
N MET A 108 7.56 -4.02 19.14
CA MET A 108 8.36 -5.10 19.73
C MET A 108 8.96 -6.06 18.70
N ARG A 109 8.32 -6.24 17.55
CA ARG A 109 8.75 -7.10 16.47
C ARG A 109 9.53 -6.35 15.38
N LYS A 110 10.15 -7.07 14.47
CA LYS A 110 10.63 -6.51 13.22
C LYS A 110 9.44 -6.03 12.37
N MET A 111 9.67 -5.00 11.57
CA MET A 111 8.70 -4.53 10.60
C MET A 111 8.31 -5.67 9.65
N ARG A 112 7.02 -5.89 9.45
CA ARG A 112 6.49 -6.91 8.54
C ARG A 112 6.15 -6.29 7.20
N VAL A 113 6.85 -6.73 6.16
CA VAL A 113 6.72 -6.22 4.80
C VAL A 113 6.07 -7.28 3.93
N ALA A 114 4.84 -7.02 3.51
CA ALA A 114 4.12 -7.88 2.57
C ALA A 114 4.66 -7.70 1.15
N TYR A 115 4.77 -8.79 0.39
CA TYR A 115 5.09 -8.75 -1.04
C TYR A 115 4.38 -9.90 -1.78
N CYS A 116 4.18 -9.75 -3.08
CA CYS A 116 3.57 -10.77 -3.90
C CYS A 116 4.65 -11.65 -4.55
N GLY A 117 4.46 -12.97 -4.47
CA GLY A 117 5.36 -13.96 -5.06
C GLY A 117 6.09 -14.79 -4.01
N THR A 118 7.26 -15.29 -4.36
CA THR A 118 8.09 -16.14 -3.51
C THR A 118 9.41 -15.48 -3.16
N GLU A 119 10.12 -16.02 -2.18
CA GLU A 119 11.47 -15.57 -1.86
C GLU A 119 12.35 -15.59 -3.11
N GLY A 120 13.12 -14.51 -3.33
CA GLY A 120 13.94 -14.34 -4.54
C GLY A 120 13.21 -13.68 -5.72
N ALA A 121 11.88 -13.52 -5.71
CA ALA A 121 11.18 -12.75 -6.73
C ALA A 121 11.56 -11.25 -6.66
N PHE A 122 11.39 -10.51 -7.78
CA PHE A 122 11.75 -9.08 -7.83
C PHE A 122 11.01 -8.23 -6.79
N ALA A 123 9.77 -8.59 -6.42
CA ALA A 123 9.04 -7.93 -5.34
C ALA A 123 9.71 -8.17 -3.96
N HIS A 124 10.24 -9.37 -3.71
CA HIS A 124 11.04 -9.64 -2.51
C HIS A 124 12.34 -8.83 -2.49
N ILE A 125 13.03 -8.74 -3.63
CA ILE A 125 14.25 -7.94 -3.79
C ILE A 125 13.95 -6.45 -3.52
N ALA A 126 12.84 -5.93 -4.07
CA ALA A 126 12.39 -4.58 -3.82
C ALA A 126 12.09 -4.34 -2.33
N ALA A 127 11.38 -5.26 -1.67
CA ALA A 127 11.07 -5.19 -0.24
C ALA A 127 12.34 -5.14 0.61
N LYS A 128 13.36 -5.96 0.31
CA LYS A 128 14.66 -5.95 0.99
C LYS A 128 15.43 -4.63 0.78
N LYS A 129 15.37 -4.07 -0.42
CA LYS A 129 16.02 -2.78 -0.71
C LYS A 129 15.36 -1.62 0.05
N MET A 130 14.03 -1.58 0.09
CA MET A 130 13.28 -0.53 0.77
C MET A 130 13.38 -0.63 2.30
N TYR A 131 13.30 -1.84 2.82
CA TYR A 131 13.19 -2.11 4.26
C TYR A 131 14.16 -3.22 4.69
N PRO A 132 15.47 -2.95 4.73
CA PRO A 132 16.45 -3.94 5.20
C PRO A 132 16.13 -4.38 6.64
N ASP A 133 16.49 -5.61 6.98
CA ASP A 133 16.30 -6.22 8.32
C ASP A 133 14.85 -6.41 8.79
N SER A 134 13.89 -6.37 7.87
CA SER A 134 12.47 -6.62 8.12
C SER A 134 12.11 -8.12 8.06
N GLU A 135 10.92 -8.47 8.51
CA GLU A 135 10.28 -9.76 8.26
C GLU A 135 9.50 -9.66 6.95
N TYR A 136 9.87 -10.45 5.94
CA TYR A 136 9.23 -10.41 4.63
C TYR A 136 8.16 -11.50 4.54
N VAL A 137 6.92 -11.10 4.28
CA VAL A 137 5.74 -11.98 4.25
C VAL A 137 5.26 -12.13 2.81
N ALA A 138 5.35 -13.35 2.27
CA ALA A 138 4.97 -13.67 0.91
C ALA A 138 3.46 -13.89 0.79
N PHE A 139 2.86 -13.33 -0.26
CA PHE A 139 1.45 -13.53 -0.64
C PHE A 139 1.34 -14.04 -2.08
N SER A 140 0.24 -14.74 -2.38
CA SER A 140 0.02 -15.34 -3.69
C SER A 140 -0.41 -14.35 -4.77
N ASN A 141 -1.01 -13.23 -4.38
CA ASN A 141 -1.51 -12.18 -5.25
C ASN A 141 -1.36 -10.79 -4.61
N PHE A 142 -1.58 -9.74 -5.39
CA PHE A 142 -1.42 -8.35 -4.94
C PHE A 142 -2.51 -7.93 -3.97
N GLN A 143 -3.74 -8.42 -4.16
CA GLN A 143 -4.89 -8.12 -3.30
C GLN A 143 -4.62 -8.55 -1.85
N ASP A 144 -4.23 -9.80 -1.64
CA ASP A 144 -3.97 -10.34 -0.29
C ASP A 144 -2.82 -9.58 0.41
N ALA A 145 -1.75 -9.24 -0.32
CA ALA A 145 -0.64 -8.45 0.22
C ALA A 145 -1.08 -7.03 0.62
N TYR A 146 -1.94 -6.41 -0.18
CA TYR A 146 -2.51 -5.09 0.10
C TYR A 146 -3.44 -5.14 1.31
N GLU A 147 -4.38 -6.09 1.37
CA GLU A 147 -5.34 -6.28 2.47
C GLU A 147 -4.65 -6.62 3.79
N ALA A 148 -3.58 -7.42 3.79
CA ALA A 148 -2.77 -7.67 4.98
C ALA A 148 -2.15 -6.39 5.57
N THR A 149 -1.90 -5.39 4.73
CA THR A 149 -1.45 -4.07 5.17
C THR A 149 -2.63 -3.22 5.67
N GLU A 150 -3.77 -3.24 5.00
CA GLU A 150 -4.98 -2.54 5.47
C GLU A 150 -5.46 -3.06 6.84
N SER A 151 -5.47 -4.38 7.03
CA SER A 151 -5.85 -5.01 8.33
C SER A 151 -4.83 -4.75 9.43
N GLY A 152 -3.57 -4.44 9.10
CA GLY A 152 -2.45 -4.27 10.03
C GLY A 152 -1.74 -5.57 10.40
N ASP A 153 -1.99 -6.65 9.68
CA ASP A 153 -1.22 -7.89 9.81
C ASP A 153 0.21 -7.71 9.29
N CYS A 154 0.38 -6.83 8.27
CA CYS A 154 1.66 -6.30 7.83
C CYS A 154 1.72 -4.78 8.05
N ASP A 155 2.93 -4.23 8.20
CA ASP A 155 3.13 -2.80 8.42
C ASP A 155 3.10 -2.02 7.11
N CYS A 156 3.62 -2.64 6.04
CA CYS A 156 3.54 -2.13 4.67
C CYS A 156 3.51 -3.29 3.66
N SER A 157 3.15 -2.96 2.42
CA SER A 157 3.28 -3.85 1.28
C SER A 157 4.11 -3.20 0.18
N VAL A 158 4.96 -4.00 -0.48
CA VAL A 158 5.77 -3.57 -1.63
C VAL A 158 5.23 -4.25 -2.88
N LEU A 159 4.62 -3.45 -3.76
CA LEU A 159 3.93 -3.93 -4.95
C LEU A 159 4.46 -3.21 -6.20
N PRO A 160 4.48 -3.90 -7.37
CA PRO A 160 4.91 -3.30 -8.63
C PRO A 160 3.86 -2.34 -9.18
N LEU A 161 4.26 -1.15 -9.59
CA LEU A 161 3.41 -0.19 -10.30
C LEU A 161 3.43 -0.43 -11.80
N GLU A 162 4.64 -0.57 -12.35
CA GLU A 162 4.87 -0.73 -13.77
C GLU A 162 6.22 -1.40 -14.07
N ASN A 163 6.31 -2.00 -15.23
CA ASN A 163 7.56 -2.48 -15.79
C ASN A 163 7.81 -1.76 -17.13
N SER A 164 9.05 -1.36 -17.39
CA SER A 164 9.41 -0.59 -18.59
C SER A 164 9.17 -1.34 -19.91
N TYR A 165 9.02 -2.67 -19.88
CA TYR A 165 8.75 -3.52 -21.03
C TYR A 165 7.27 -3.94 -21.09
N ALA A 166 6.68 -4.38 -19.98
CA ALA A 166 5.32 -4.93 -19.93
C ALA A 166 4.24 -3.87 -19.65
N GLY A 167 4.66 -2.64 -19.27
CA GLY A 167 3.74 -1.56 -18.92
C GLY A 167 3.21 -1.64 -17.49
N GLU A 168 2.04 -1.05 -17.25
CA GLU A 168 1.43 -0.93 -15.93
C GLU A 168 0.92 -2.27 -15.38
N VAL A 169 0.98 -2.41 -14.04
CA VAL A 169 0.36 -3.52 -13.32
C VAL A 169 -1.06 -3.13 -12.95
N GLY A 170 -2.01 -3.44 -13.84
CA GLY A 170 -3.39 -2.96 -13.76
C GLY A 170 -4.10 -3.29 -12.46
N GLU A 171 -3.87 -4.47 -11.88
CA GLU A 171 -4.45 -4.88 -10.60
C GLU A 171 -4.01 -3.96 -9.46
N VAL A 172 -2.73 -3.58 -9.42
CA VAL A 172 -2.20 -2.66 -8.41
C VAL A 172 -2.75 -1.24 -8.60
N MET A 173 -2.93 -0.80 -9.85
CA MET A 173 -3.57 0.49 -10.13
C MET A 173 -5.01 0.52 -9.63
N ASP A 174 -5.77 -0.58 -9.77
CA ASP A 174 -7.13 -0.69 -9.24
C ASP A 174 -7.14 -0.61 -7.70
N LEU A 175 -6.17 -1.24 -7.02
CA LEU A 175 -5.99 -1.13 -5.56
C LEU A 175 -5.65 0.30 -5.11
N ILE A 176 -4.84 1.02 -5.86
CA ILE A 176 -4.53 2.44 -5.58
C ILE A 176 -5.80 3.29 -5.59
N PHE A 177 -6.69 3.06 -6.55
CA PHE A 177 -7.91 3.85 -6.68
C PHE A 177 -8.97 3.48 -5.65
N SER A 178 -9.18 2.18 -5.40
CA SER A 178 -10.26 1.67 -4.53
C SER A 178 -9.89 1.63 -3.05
N GLY A 179 -8.64 1.27 -2.73
CA GLY A 179 -8.19 1.02 -1.36
C GLY A 179 -7.84 2.28 -0.56
N ALA A 180 -7.46 2.11 0.70
CA ALA A 180 -7.21 3.20 1.64
C ALA A 180 -5.72 3.47 1.91
N LEU A 181 -4.81 2.64 1.39
CA LEU A 181 -3.38 2.79 1.66
C LEU A 181 -2.76 3.99 0.92
N HIS A 182 -1.67 4.48 1.48
CA HIS A 182 -0.85 5.56 0.93
C HIS A 182 0.47 5.03 0.39
N ILE A 183 0.94 5.60 -0.73
CA ILE A 183 2.29 5.36 -1.26
C ILE A 183 3.26 6.31 -0.55
N ASN A 184 4.27 5.73 0.12
CA ASN A 184 5.25 6.49 0.90
C ASN A 184 6.67 6.44 0.33
N GLN A 185 6.93 5.51 -0.56
CA GLN A 185 8.22 5.36 -1.23
C GLN A 185 8.02 4.67 -2.58
N VAL A 186 8.83 5.05 -3.56
CA VAL A 186 8.89 4.41 -4.87
C VAL A 186 10.35 4.18 -5.22
N ILE A 187 10.68 2.98 -5.69
CA ILE A 187 12.03 2.67 -6.19
C ILE A 187 11.96 1.98 -7.56
N ASP A 188 13.00 2.17 -8.32
CA ASP A 188 13.22 1.45 -9.56
C ASP A 188 14.18 0.28 -9.31
N VAL A 189 13.77 -0.92 -9.74
CA VAL A 189 14.57 -2.15 -9.62
C VAL A 189 14.88 -2.67 -11.03
N ALA A 190 16.15 -2.70 -11.39
CA ALA A 190 16.59 -3.29 -12.64
C ALA A 190 16.25 -4.79 -12.68
N VAL A 191 15.62 -5.23 -13.77
CA VAL A 191 15.29 -6.63 -14.03
C VAL A 191 16.43 -7.24 -14.84
N VAL A 192 17.43 -7.74 -14.12
CA VAL A 192 18.59 -8.43 -14.71
C VAL A 192 18.35 -9.93 -14.66
N HIS A 193 18.37 -10.55 -15.82
CA HIS A 193 18.29 -12.01 -15.96
C HIS A 193 19.69 -12.59 -16.18
N ASN A 194 19.96 -13.69 -15.48
CA ASN A 194 21.18 -14.44 -15.58
C ASN A 194 20.83 -15.91 -15.84
N LEU A 195 21.72 -16.63 -16.50
CA LEU A 195 21.67 -18.09 -16.56
C LEU A 195 22.27 -18.65 -15.30
N ILE A 196 21.49 -19.38 -14.51
CA ILE A 196 21.91 -19.92 -13.22
C ILE A 196 21.73 -21.45 -13.19
N ALA A 197 22.69 -22.16 -12.63
CA ALA A 197 22.67 -23.61 -12.52
C ALA A 197 23.34 -24.09 -11.24
N LYS A 198 23.38 -25.40 -11.02
CA LYS A 198 24.14 -26.00 -9.92
C LYS A 198 25.63 -25.74 -10.06
N ASP A 199 26.30 -25.72 -8.92
CA ASP A 199 27.77 -25.61 -8.89
C ASP A 199 28.45 -26.74 -9.67
N GLY A 200 29.51 -26.39 -10.40
CA GLY A 200 30.29 -27.34 -11.20
C GLY A 200 29.67 -27.71 -12.57
N VAL A 201 28.54 -27.13 -12.96
CA VAL A 201 27.91 -27.30 -14.30
C VAL A 201 28.45 -26.24 -15.24
N SER A 202 28.76 -26.60 -16.49
CA SER A 202 29.17 -25.65 -17.53
C SER A 202 28.00 -25.31 -18.48
N ILE A 203 28.13 -24.22 -19.23
CA ILE A 203 27.05 -23.79 -20.17
C ILE A 203 26.83 -24.87 -21.24
N GLU A 204 27.87 -25.53 -21.68
CA GLU A 204 27.84 -26.59 -22.70
C GLU A 204 27.08 -27.83 -22.26
N ASP A 205 26.91 -28.03 -20.94
CA ASP A 205 26.17 -29.16 -20.39
C ASP A 205 24.64 -28.87 -20.40
N ILE A 206 24.24 -27.62 -20.52
CA ILE A 206 22.85 -27.20 -20.43
C ILE A 206 22.09 -27.53 -21.73
N LYS A 207 20.93 -28.17 -21.58
CA LYS A 207 19.98 -28.46 -22.67
C LYS A 207 18.64 -27.74 -22.51
N THR A 208 18.20 -27.59 -21.26
CA THR A 208 16.89 -27.01 -20.96
C THR A 208 17.01 -25.81 -20.04
N VAL A 209 16.33 -24.73 -20.37
CA VAL A 209 16.24 -23.53 -19.56
C VAL A 209 14.80 -23.37 -19.06
N VAL A 210 14.67 -23.13 -17.75
CA VAL A 210 13.37 -22.97 -17.08
C VAL A 210 13.20 -21.57 -16.52
N SER A 211 12.05 -20.94 -16.75
CA SER A 211 11.70 -19.65 -16.16
C SER A 211 10.23 -19.27 -16.35
N HIS A 212 9.86 -18.06 -15.86
CA HIS A 212 8.59 -17.42 -16.18
C HIS A 212 8.51 -17.09 -17.68
N PRO A 213 7.32 -17.18 -18.33
CA PRO A 213 7.18 -16.87 -19.76
C PRO A 213 7.75 -15.54 -20.17
N GLN A 214 7.56 -14.50 -19.36
CA GLN A 214 8.08 -13.16 -19.62
C GLN A 214 9.62 -13.12 -19.58
N ALA A 215 10.27 -13.82 -18.65
CA ALA A 215 11.72 -13.89 -18.58
C ALA A 215 12.32 -14.66 -19.75
N LEU A 216 11.65 -15.75 -20.17
CA LEU A 216 12.03 -16.51 -21.37
C LEU A 216 11.94 -15.64 -22.63
N ALA A 217 10.85 -14.85 -22.77
CA ALA A 217 10.69 -13.93 -23.90
C ALA A 217 11.70 -12.77 -23.88
N GLN A 218 12.13 -12.32 -22.70
CA GLN A 218 13.14 -11.27 -22.55
C GLN A 218 14.59 -11.71 -22.78
N CYS A 219 14.81 -13.02 -22.95
CA CYS A 219 16.10 -13.64 -23.23
C CYS A 219 16.04 -14.53 -24.48
N GLU A 220 15.12 -14.24 -25.42
CA GLU A 220 14.82 -15.10 -26.56
C GLU A 220 16.02 -15.26 -27.50
N GLU A 221 16.75 -14.19 -27.78
CA GLU A 221 17.94 -14.22 -28.65
C GLU A 221 19.06 -15.07 -28.01
N TYR A 222 19.27 -14.92 -26.69
CA TYR A 222 20.24 -15.73 -25.96
C TYR A 222 19.89 -17.21 -25.97
N ILE A 223 18.64 -17.56 -25.72
CA ILE A 223 18.14 -18.94 -25.70
C ILE A 223 18.31 -19.58 -27.10
N LYS A 224 17.96 -18.86 -28.16
CA LYS A 224 18.08 -19.34 -29.54
C LYS A 224 19.54 -19.53 -29.97
N SER A 225 20.43 -18.61 -29.59
CA SER A 225 21.86 -18.69 -29.97
C SER A 225 22.57 -19.92 -29.37
N HIS A 226 22.10 -20.39 -28.21
CA HIS A 226 22.63 -21.58 -27.55
C HIS A 226 21.84 -22.87 -27.85
N GLY A 227 20.71 -22.75 -28.55
CA GLY A 227 19.86 -23.90 -28.90
C GLY A 227 19.16 -24.57 -27.70
N PHE A 228 18.91 -23.82 -26.63
CA PHE A 228 18.27 -24.35 -25.44
C PHE A 228 16.78 -24.64 -25.66
N GLU A 229 16.29 -25.76 -25.11
CA GLU A 229 14.87 -26.00 -24.94
C GLU A 229 14.33 -25.17 -23.76
N THR A 230 13.05 -24.78 -23.82
CA THR A 230 12.44 -23.96 -22.76
C THR A 230 11.33 -24.71 -22.03
N ARG A 231 11.23 -24.50 -20.71
CA ARG A 231 10.11 -24.97 -19.89
C ARG A 231 9.59 -23.83 -19.00
N VAL A 232 8.27 -23.66 -19.00
CA VAL A 232 7.59 -22.58 -18.29
C VAL A 232 7.37 -22.92 -16.82
N TYR A 233 7.64 -21.94 -15.96
CA TYR A 233 7.32 -21.91 -14.54
C TYR A 233 6.52 -20.66 -14.19
N SER A 234 5.78 -20.70 -13.07
CA SER A 234 4.90 -19.59 -12.63
C SER A 234 5.65 -18.34 -12.21
N ASN A 235 6.93 -18.45 -11.78
CA ASN A 235 7.84 -17.31 -11.58
C ASN A 235 9.31 -17.76 -11.66
N THR A 236 10.22 -16.79 -11.79
CA THR A 236 11.67 -17.02 -11.94
C THR A 236 12.30 -17.67 -10.71
N ALA A 237 11.82 -17.34 -9.49
CA ALA A 237 12.36 -17.89 -8.25
C ALA A 237 11.95 -19.36 -8.05
N LEU A 238 10.74 -19.74 -8.42
CA LEU A 238 10.31 -21.15 -8.42
C LEU A 238 11.07 -21.97 -9.48
N ALA A 239 11.40 -21.39 -10.62
CA ALA A 239 12.26 -22.03 -11.60
C ALA A 239 13.67 -22.30 -11.04
N ALA A 240 14.25 -21.31 -10.36
CA ALA A 240 15.52 -21.46 -9.68
C ALA A 240 15.48 -22.53 -8.58
N LYS A 241 14.45 -22.52 -7.75
CA LYS A 241 14.23 -23.55 -6.72
C LYS A 241 14.16 -24.94 -7.33
N TYR A 242 13.43 -25.11 -8.44
CA TYR A 242 13.37 -26.36 -9.15
C TYR A 242 14.76 -26.84 -9.62
N VAL A 243 15.59 -25.94 -10.19
CA VAL A 243 16.97 -26.28 -10.59
C VAL A 243 17.82 -26.69 -9.39
N ALA A 244 17.70 -26.01 -8.26
CA ALA A 244 18.42 -26.36 -7.04
C ALA A 244 18.06 -27.77 -6.53
N GLU A 245 16.80 -28.18 -6.63
CA GLU A 245 16.28 -29.47 -6.18
C GLU A 245 16.39 -30.59 -7.23
N ALA A 246 16.48 -30.27 -8.54
CA ALA A 246 16.54 -31.24 -9.63
C ALA A 246 17.78 -32.14 -9.52
N GLN A 247 17.65 -33.41 -9.92
CA GLN A 247 18.80 -34.32 -10.05
C GLN A 247 19.53 -34.16 -11.39
N ASP A 248 18.84 -33.63 -12.39
CA ASP A 248 19.35 -33.42 -13.74
C ASP A 248 20.23 -32.15 -13.77
N SER A 249 21.49 -32.30 -14.08
CA SER A 249 22.46 -31.19 -14.23
C SER A 249 22.38 -30.49 -15.59
N ALA A 250 21.62 -31.02 -16.55
CA ALA A 250 21.42 -30.41 -17.86
C ALA A 250 20.32 -29.31 -17.87
N VAL A 251 19.83 -28.89 -16.69
CA VAL A 251 18.80 -27.89 -16.54
C VAL A 251 19.35 -26.64 -15.84
N ALA A 252 19.14 -25.47 -16.44
CA ALA A 252 19.44 -24.18 -15.85
C ALA A 252 18.16 -23.33 -15.70
N ALA A 253 18.18 -22.32 -14.85
CA ALA A 253 17.12 -21.34 -14.75
C ALA A 253 17.56 -19.96 -15.24
N ILE A 254 16.59 -19.17 -15.73
CA ILE A 254 16.77 -17.74 -15.94
C ILE A 254 16.16 -17.01 -14.74
N ALA A 255 17.01 -16.35 -13.94
CA ALA A 255 16.60 -15.61 -12.75
C ALA A 255 17.63 -14.51 -12.37
N SER A 256 17.37 -13.81 -11.26
CA SER A 256 18.28 -12.78 -10.75
C SER A 256 19.48 -13.40 -10.01
N ASP A 257 20.55 -12.65 -9.86
CA ASP A 257 21.72 -13.00 -9.05
C ASP A 257 21.34 -13.21 -7.57
N GLU A 258 20.44 -12.39 -7.02
CA GLU A 258 19.92 -12.58 -5.65
C GLU A 258 19.20 -13.93 -5.50
N THR A 259 18.43 -14.33 -6.51
CA THR A 259 17.78 -15.65 -6.53
C THR A 259 18.80 -16.79 -6.56
N ALA A 260 19.88 -16.63 -7.33
CA ALA A 260 20.96 -17.61 -7.36
C ALA A 260 21.59 -17.79 -5.96
N ARG A 261 21.87 -16.69 -5.26
CA ARG A 261 22.44 -16.74 -3.89
C ARG A 261 21.48 -17.40 -2.90
N ILE A 262 20.17 -17.11 -2.97
CA ILE A 262 19.16 -17.68 -2.06
C ILE A 262 19.11 -19.21 -2.19
N PHE A 263 19.16 -19.74 -3.41
CA PHE A 263 19.04 -21.18 -3.66
C PHE A 263 20.39 -21.90 -3.80
N GLY A 264 21.52 -21.21 -3.56
CA GLY A 264 22.87 -21.83 -3.64
C GLY A 264 23.23 -22.27 -5.05
N LEU A 265 22.78 -21.49 -6.07
CA LEU A 265 23.10 -21.71 -7.47
C LEU A 265 24.24 -20.80 -7.93
N THR A 266 24.97 -21.22 -8.94
CA THR A 266 26.05 -20.47 -9.58
C THR A 266 25.52 -19.75 -10.82
N VAL A 267 25.93 -18.49 -11.00
CA VAL A 267 25.67 -17.72 -12.22
C VAL A 267 26.66 -18.19 -13.29
N LEU A 268 26.13 -18.83 -14.36
CA LEU A 268 26.94 -19.28 -15.49
C LEU A 268 27.19 -18.15 -16.48
N ASP A 269 26.18 -17.32 -16.72
CA ASP A 269 26.28 -16.14 -17.57
C ASP A 269 25.36 -15.04 -17.05
N SER A 270 25.78 -13.80 -17.16
CA SER A 270 25.11 -12.64 -16.57
C SER A 270 24.60 -11.67 -17.63
N HIS A 271 23.52 -10.95 -17.29
CA HIS A 271 22.93 -9.92 -18.17
C HIS A 271 22.50 -10.47 -19.54
N ILE A 272 21.85 -11.62 -19.55
CA ILE A 272 21.41 -12.33 -20.76
C ILE A 272 20.11 -11.76 -21.36
N ASN A 273 19.59 -10.67 -20.82
CA ASN A 273 18.42 -9.96 -21.36
C ASN A 273 18.72 -9.40 -22.76
N ASP A 274 17.80 -9.58 -23.70
CA ASP A 274 17.87 -8.95 -25.03
C ASP A 274 17.81 -7.41 -24.95
N ASN A 275 17.11 -6.89 -23.92
CA ASN A 275 17.06 -5.46 -23.61
C ASN A 275 17.63 -5.19 -22.20
N HIS A 276 18.71 -4.41 -22.14
CA HIS A 276 19.42 -4.10 -20.89
C HIS A 276 18.74 -3.00 -20.04
N ASN A 277 17.71 -2.31 -20.55
CA ASN A 277 17.02 -1.23 -19.85
C ASN A 277 15.72 -1.70 -19.17
N ASN A 278 15.58 -3.00 -18.89
CA ASN A 278 14.39 -3.52 -18.22
C ASN A 278 14.39 -3.16 -16.73
N THR A 279 13.38 -2.40 -16.34
CA THR A 279 13.24 -1.91 -14.96
C THR A 279 11.78 -2.05 -14.51
N THR A 280 11.59 -2.49 -13.27
CA THR A 280 10.27 -2.49 -12.62
C THR A 280 10.26 -1.45 -11.51
N ARG A 281 9.26 -0.59 -11.53
CA ARG A 281 8.97 0.39 -10.50
C ARG A 281 8.11 -0.23 -9.44
N PHE A 282 8.57 -0.21 -8.18
CA PHE A 282 7.85 -0.71 -7.01
C PHE A 282 7.50 0.44 -6.07
N ALA A 283 6.31 0.35 -5.47
CA ALA A 283 5.85 1.27 -4.45
C ALA A 283 5.65 0.56 -3.10
N ALA A 284 5.96 1.28 -2.02
CA ALA A 284 5.63 0.87 -0.66
C ALA A 284 4.33 1.53 -0.22
N PHE A 285 3.38 0.70 0.16
CA PHE A 285 2.05 1.09 0.63
C PHE A 285 1.94 0.91 2.14
N SER A 286 1.36 1.87 2.85
CA SER A 286 1.06 1.73 4.27
C SER A 286 -0.22 2.49 4.67
N ARG A 287 -0.74 2.18 5.86
CA ARG A 287 -1.96 2.82 6.40
C ARG A 287 -1.77 4.28 6.76
N ALA A 288 -0.58 4.65 7.20
CA ALA A 288 -0.26 6.02 7.51
C ALA A 288 0.41 6.69 6.31
N GLU A 289 0.01 7.92 6.03
CA GLU A 289 0.76 8.77 5.11
C GLU A 289 2.05 9.20 5.80
N ASN A 290 3.19 8.87 5.20
CA ASN A 290 4.47 9.37 5.65
C ASN A 290 4.69 10.76 5.03
N ILE A 291 4.75 11.79 5.88
CA ILE A 291 5.04 13.14 5.40
C ILE A 291 6.55 13.25 5.24
N PRO A 292 7.08 13.33 4.00
CA PRO A 292 8.51 13.47 3.80
C PRO A 292 9.02 14.72 4.51
N VAL A 293 9.98 14.55 5.42
CA VAL A 293 10.66 15.69 6.03
C VAL A 293 11.64 16.24 5.01
N SER A 294 11.33 17.39 4.41
CA SER A 294 12.21 18.02 3.43
C SER A 294 13.53 18.43 4.08
N MET A 295 14.58 17.68 3.82
CA MET A 295 15.95 18.06 4.19
C MET A 295 16.55 19.09 3.20
N GLY A 296 15.78 20.09 2.78
CA GLY A 296 16.30 21.29 2.10
C GLY A 296 16.35 21.26 0.57
N ARG A 297 15.95 20.19 -0.13
CA ARG A 297 15.78 20.21 -1.61
C ARG A 297 14.34 19.84 -1.96
N ARG A 298 13.57 20.83 -2.40
CA ARG A 298 12.17 20.70 -2.81
C ARG A 298 12.00 20.13 -4.23
N GLU A 299 13.08 19.96 -4.97
CA GLU A 299 13.06 19.61 -6.40
C GLU A 299 12.89 18.11 -6.67
N ASP A 300 13.08 17.25 -5.66
CA ASP A 300 13.03 15.79 -5.79
C ASP A 300 11.75 15.17 -5.19
N GLU A 301 10.78 15.97 -4.76
CA GLU A 301 9.50 15.46 -4.24
C GLU A 301 8.53 15.24 -5.38
N ASN A 302 7.85 14.10 -5.36
CA ASN A 302 6.77 13.75 -6.27
C ASN A 302 5.51 13.44 -5.48
N PHE A 303 4.36 13.64 -6.09
CA PHE A 303 3.08 13.22 -5.51
C PHE A 303 2.24 12.47 -6.54
N ILE A 304 1.32 11.67 -6.03
CA ILE A 304 0.42 10.84 -6.83
C ILE A 304 -1.02 11.21 -6.50
N LEU A 305 -1.79 11.51 -7.55
CA LEU A 305 -3.25 11.73 -7.48
C LEU A 305 -3.98 10.63 -8.23
N ALA A 306 -5.09 10.18 -7.67
CA ALA A 306 -6.08 9.36 -8.37
C ALA A 306 -7.44 10.08 -8.32
N PHE A 307 -8.08 10.28 -9.47
CA PHE A 307 -9.32 11.05 -9.53
C PHE A 307 -10.25 10.60 -10.65
N THR A 308 -11.51 11.02 -10.57
CA THR A 308 -12.50 10.86 -11.64
C THR A 308 -13.05 12.21 -12.04
N VAL A 309 -13.33 12.38 -13.33
CA VAL A 309 -14.05 13.54 -13.87
C VAL A 309 -15.33 13.07 -14.56
N GLN A 310 -16.26 13.97 -14.78
CA GLN A 310 -17.45 13.68 -15.58
C GLN A 310 -17.04 13.27 -17.00
N ASN A 311 -17.76 12.32 -17.59
CA ASN A 311 -17.48 11.88 -18.96
C ASN A 311 -18.07 12.88 -19.98
N GLU A 312 -17.51 14.08 -20.02
CA GLU A 312 -17.91 15.19 -20.86
C GLU A 312 -16.73 15.79 -21.61
N SER A 313 -17.02 16.44 -22.73
CA SER A 313 -16.01 17.11 -23.55
C SER A 313 -15.24 18.15 -22.73
N GLY A 314 -13.91 18.02 -22.66
CA GLY A 314 -13.04 18.97 -21.97
C GLY A 314 -12.87 18.74 -20.46
N ALA A 315 -13.61 17.85 -19.81
CA ALA A 315 -13.53 17.64 -18.37
C ALA A 315 -12.10 17.21 -17.90
N LEU A 316 -11.51 16.24 -18.57
CA LEU A 316 -10.12 15.86 -18.29
C LEU A 316 -9.14 17.00 -18.59
N ALA A 317 -9.32 17.69 -19.72
CA ALA A 317 -8.45 18.82 -20.08
C ALA A 317 -8.50 19.93 -19.02
N SER A 318 -9.66 20.20 -18.45
CA SER A 318 -9.82 21.18 -17.36
C SER A 318 -9.05 20.76 -16.10
N ALA A 319 -9.10 19.47 -15.71
CA ALA A 319 -8.32 18.95 -14.58
C ALA A 319 -6.80 19.08 -14.83
N LEU A 320 -6.34 18.73 -16.02
CA LEU A 320 -4.92 18.85 -16.39
C LEU A 320 -4.46 20.33 -16.43
N ASN A 321 -5.32 21.23 -16.91
CA ASN A 321 -5.03 22.67 -16.93
C ASN A 321 -4.88 23.24 -15.51
N ILE A 322 -5.69 22.80 -14.55
CA ILE A 322 -5.52 23.20 -13.13
C ILE A 322 -4.14 22.81 -12.62
N ILE A 323 -3.71 21.56 -12.82
CA ILE A 323 -2.39 21.09 -12.39
C ILE A 323 -1.26 21.92 -13.04
N GLY A 324 -1.37 22.15 -14.35
CA GLY A 324 -0.39 22.94 -15.10
C GLY A 324 -0.36 24.42 -14.70
N ALA A 325 -1.52 25.04 -14.41
CA ALA A 325 -1.62 26.43 -13.96
C ALA A 325 -0.93 26.66 -12.60
N HIS A 326 -0.91 25.64 -11.75
CA HIS A 326 -0.17 25.63 -10.49
C HIS A 326 1.30 25.24 -10.63
N ASN A 327 1.83 25.14 -11.88
CA ASN A 327 3.23 24.82 -12.20
C ASN A 327 3.71 23.46 -11.72
N PHE A 328 2.83 22.47 -11.58
CA PHE A 328 3.22 21.09 -11.33
C PHE A 328 3.48 20.37 -12.66
N ASN A 329 4.69 19.81 -12.81
CA ASN A 329 5.08 19.06 -13.99
C ASN A 329 4.59 17.61 -13.87
N MET A 330 3.67 17.20 -14.75
CA MET A 330 3.14 15.82 -14.78
C MET A 330 4.16 14.89 -15.47
N ARG A 331 4.61 13.87 -14.75
CA ARG A 331 5.51 12.82 -15.27
C ARG A 331 4.74 11.67 -15.91
N THR A 332 3.58 11.33 -15.32
CA THR A 332 2.76 10.20 -15.74
C THR A 332 1.30 10.60 -15.72
N LEU A 333 0.58 10.22 -16.77
CA LEU A 333 -0.89 10.27 -16.83
C LEU A 333 -1.39 8.93 -17.36
N ARG A 334 -2.30 8.29 -16.65
CA ARG A 334 -2.92 7.02 -17.04
C ARG A 334 -4.42 7.08 -16.83
N SER A 335 -5.16 6.39 -17.69
CA SER A 335 -6.61 6.23 -17.55
C SER A 335 -6.96 4.76 -17.47
N ARG A 336 -7.85 4.39 -16.55
CA ARG A 336 -8.34 3.02 -16.43
C ARG A 336 -9.86 3.00 -16.30
N PRO A 337 -10.54 2.02 -16.92
CA PRO A 337 -11.97 1.85 -16.79
C PRO A 337 -12.35 1.47 -15.35
N MET A 338 -13.42 2.05 -14.85
CA MET A 338 -14.00 1.66 -13.56
C MET A 338 -14.82 0.39 -13.74
N LYS A 339 -14.56 -0.65 -12.92
CA LYS A 339 -15.24 -1.94 -13.02
C LYS A 339 -16.74 -1.84 -12.70
N ASP A 340 -17.11 -0.91 -11.81
CA ASP A 340 -18.49 -0.76 -11.30
C ASP A 340 -19.36 0.16 -12.15
N LEU A 341 -18.80 0.95 -13.06
CA LEU A 341 -19.49 1.94 -13.87
C LEU A 341 -19.05 1.83 -15.33
N GLN A 342 -19.95 1.36 -16.20
CA GLN A 342 -19.67 1.26 -17.64
C GLN A 342 -19.27 2.61 -18.23
N TRP A 343 -18.19 2.62 -19.00
CA TRP A 343 -17.66 3.78 -19.73
C TRP A 343 -17.22 4.96 -18.86
N ASN A 344 -17.03 4.75 -17.54
CA ASN A 344 -16.38 5.70 -16.64
C ASN A 344 -14.93 5.30 -16.40
N TYR A 345 -14.07 6.30 -16.24
CA TYR A 345 -12.64 6.13 -16.07
C TYR A 345 -12.18 6.86 -14.81
N TYR A 346 -11.20 6.27 -14.15
CA TYR A 346 -10.36 7.01 -13.21
C TYR A 346 -9.02 7.33 -13.86
N PHE A 347 -8.42 8.39 -13.38
CA PHE A 347 -7.13 8.88 -13.85
C PHE A 347 -6.12 8.80 -12.72
N TYR A 348 -4.93 8.34 -13.04
CA TYR A 348 -3.76 8.32 -12.18
C TYR A 348 -2.78 9.34 -12.74
N ILE A 349 -2.31 10.25 -11.88
CA ILE A 349 -1.30 11.24 -12.23
C ILE A 349 -0.16 11.16 -11.21
N GLU A 350 1.05 11.18 -11.71
CA GLU A 350 2.26 11.43 -10.94
C GLU A 350 2.84 12.77 -11.39
N ALA A 351 3.10 13.67 -10.45
CA ALA A 351 3.64 14.99 -10.74
C ALA A 351 4.77 15.36 -9.76
N GLU A 352 5.67 16.22 -10.25
CA GLU A 352 6.81 16.74 -9.50
C GLU A 352 6.37 17.91 -8.62
N GLY A 353 6.89 17.97 -7.42
CA GLY A 353 6.71 19.07 -6.48
C GLY A 353 6.03 18.68 -5.18
N ASN A 354 5.98 19.63 -4.24
CA ASN A 354 5.36 19.46 -2.93
C ASN A 354 3.91 19.93 -2.95
N VAL A 355 2.98 18.97 -2.92
CA VAL A 355 1.55 19.23 -2.93
C VAL A 355 1.02 19.87 -1.62
N ARG A 356 1.84 19.89 -0.54
CA ARG A 356 1.45 20.46 0.78
C ARG A 356 1.76 21.94 0.92
N THR A 357 2.38 22.57 -0.07
CA THR A 357 2.53 24.04 -0.14
C THR A 357 1.15 24.70 -0.27
N GLU A 358 1.06 26.00 0.00
CA GLU A 358 -0.19 26.76 -0.23
C GLU A 358 -0.66 26.61 -1.68
N ASN A 359 0.25 26.73 -2.65
CA ASN A 359 -0.05 26.51 -4.08
C ASN A 359 -0.59 25.08 -4.35
N GLY A 360 -0.04 24.06 -3.69
CA GLY A 360 -0.52 22.68 -3.83
C GLY A 360 -1.88 22.45 -3.18
N LYS A 361 -2.15 23.09 -2.05
CA LYS A 361 -3.48 23.06 -1.41
C LYS A 361 -4.55 23.74 -2.27
N ASP A 362 -4.22 24.89 -2.84
CA ASP A 362 -5.11 25.62 -3.75
C ASP A 362 -5.44 24.76 -4.98
N MET A 363 -4.42 24.13 -5.59
CA MET A 363 -4.60 23.16 -6.69
C MET A 363 -5.54 22.02 -6.30
N LEU A 364 -5.32 21.39 -5.12
CA LEU A 364 -6.18 20.30 -4.65
C LEU A 364 -7.62 20.76 -4.40
N GLN A 365 -7.80 21.97 -3.90
CA GLN A 365 -9.14 22.58 -3.70
C GLN A 365 -9.85 22.80 -5.03
N GLU A 366 -9.18 23.36 -6.03
CA GLU A 366 -9.74 23.55 -7.37
C GLU A 366 -10.08 22.22 -8.03
N LEU A 367 -9.18 21.21 -7.95
CA LEU A 367 -9.44 19.87 -8.46
C LEU A 367 -10.62 19.20 -7.75
N SER A 368 -10.77 19.38 -6.44
CA SER A 368 -11.86 18.78 -5.68
C SER A 368 -13.25 19.34 -6.07
N ALA A 369 -13.29 20.58 -6.58
CA ALA A 369 -14.52 21.18 -7.09
C ALA A 369 -14.92 20.62 -8.47
N LEU A 370 -13.94 20.13 -9.26
CA LEU A 370 -14.16 19.58 -10.59
C LEU A 370 -14.36 18.05 -10.56
N CYS A 371 -13.66 17.35 -9.69
CA CYS A 371 -13.60 15.90 -9.64
C CYS A 371 -14.73 15.32 -8.80
N ALA A 372 -15.38 14.24 -9.28
CA ALA A 372 -16.35 13.50 -8.49
C ALA A 372 -15.70 12.72 -7.34
N LYS A 373 -14.46 12.23 -7.55
CA LYS A 373 -13.60 11.63 -6.53
C LYS A 373 -12.18 12.15 -6.77
N LEU A 374 -11.52 12.58 -5.72
CA LEU A 374 -10.10 12.98 -5.72
C LEU A 374 -9.42 12.35 -4.51
N LYS A 375 -8.30 11.68 -4.74
CA LYS A 375 -7.48 11.05 -3.70
C LYS A 375 -6.03 11.47 -3.90
N LEU A 376 -5.42 12.06 -2.86
CA LEU A 376 -3.97 12.13 -2.75
C LEU A 376 -3.49 10.76 -2.28
N VAL A 377 -2.89 10.01 -3.20
CA VAL A 377 -2.42 8.64 -2.94
C VAL A 377 -1.18 8.64 -2.07
N GLY A 378 -0.30 9.64 -2.24
CA GLY A 378 0.88 9.83 -1.41
C GLY A 378 1.87 10.78 -2.03
N SER A 379 2.92 11.06 -1.27
CA SER A 379 4.09 11.83 -1.70
C SER A 379 5.37 11.08 -1.35
N TYR A 380 6.37 11.17 -2.19
CA TYR A 380 7.64 10.49 -2.01
C TYR A 380 8.79 11.27 -2.65
N PHE A 381 10.02 11.03 -2.19
CA PHE A 381 11.21 11.54 -2.87
C PHE A 381 11.62 10.59 -3.98
N ALA A 382 11.91 11.10 -5.16
CA ALA A 382 12.53 10.30 -6.19
C ALA A 382 13.91 9.84 -5.67
N ASP A 383 14.13 8.52 -5.60
CA ASP A 383 15.46 7.99 -5.34
C ASP A 383 16.34 8.40 -6.51
N ASN A 384 17.22 9.36 -6.31
CA ASN A 384 18.33 9.63 -7.22
C ASN A 384 19.31 8.46 -7.10
N VAL A 385 18.97 7.32 -7.68
CA VAL A 385 19.94 6.27 -7.98
C VAL A 385 20.84 6.83 -9.11
N ARG A 386 21.91 7.50 -8.71
CA ARG A 386 23.08 7.72 -9.56
C ARG A 386 23.99 6.52 -9.51
#